data_b2e050285a3f86ec050d3f8e3ef2c25e
#
_entry.id   b2e050285a3f86ec050d3f8e3ef2c25e
#
_cell.length_a   1.000
_cell.length_b   1.000
_cell.length_c   1.000
_cell.angle_alpha   90.00
_cell.angle_beta   90.00
_cell.angle_gamma   90.00
#
_symmetry.space_group_name_H-M   'P 1'
#
loop_
_entity.id
_entity.type
_entity.pdbx_description
1 polymer ?
#
loop_
_entity_poly.entity_id
_entity_poly.type
_entity_poly.pdbx_seq_one_letter_code
_entity_poly.pdbx_strand_id
1 'polypeptide(L)'
;MHSFKQSVAHIALPEKFTYPFHYTPHPLCVMAAEEVMAYLATRTEWHRELEAGKMFGVLVVKRRNESEGKADKAEKAEAEGKTEAVEKADKAEKTEAVEKAEAVDKSETQEDRQTNIGYLAAFSGNLAGKNLHAFFVPPVYDLLQPDGFFKREEEQISAINLRIREAEKGSRMAEAEGRWRDVTEEARTALARERTRMKAAKEERERQRTASPSLSDEELAGLVRESQFQKAEYKRTERAWKLRIAEAEAELKALKTEVEELKKERRERSARLQRQLFEQFQLLNARGEVKDLCTIFEETVHKIPPAGTGECALPKLLQYAYLHHLQPLAMAEFWWGQSPKNEIRHHGYYYPSCKGKCEPILHHMLQGLAVDDNPLEKNVHGHTELETVYEDEWLAVVNKPAGMLSVPGKTEGLESVYDCMRKRYPQATGPLIVHRLDMATSGLLLIAKTKEVHQLLQKQFADRSIQKRYVAVLDGVLPGSNGSELLGPDDSYRPKPDGLGQPEERKKGRITLPLCLDPLNRPHQIVSEEFGKEALTEYEVLEKGDNYTRVAFYPLTGRTHQLRVHASHPRGLNCPIRGDELYGHAADRLYLHAEYLAFRHPVHGEWIAVMKEAPF
;
A
#
# COMPACT_ATOMS: atom_id res chain seq x y z
N MET A 1 -34.06 4.52 1.07
CA MET A 1 -34.04 3.05 0.88
C MET A 1 -34.85 2.75 -0.37
N HIS A 2 -34.26 2.00 -1.32
CA HIS A 2 -34.93 1.52 -2.53
C HIS A 2 -35.52 0.13 -2.28
N SER A 3 -36.70 -0.13 -2.86
CA SER A 3 -37.28 -1.47 -2.91
C SER A 3 -36.75 -2.19 -4.15
N PHE A 4 -36.55 -3.51 -4.05
CA PHE A 4 -36.16 -4.32 -5.21
C PHE A 4 -37.31 -4.36 -6.25
N LYS A 5 -36.95 -4.28 -7.53
CA LYS A 5 -37.90 -4.37 -8.63
C LYS A 5 -38.41 -5.81 -8.85
N GLN A 6 -37.58 -6.79 -8.49
CA GLN A 6 -37.92 -8.21 -8.56
C GLN A 6 -38.15 -8.77 -7.15
N SER A 7 -38.92 -9.87 -7.06
CA SER A 7 -39.15 -10.52 -5.76
C SER A 7 -37.84 -11.14 -5.23
N VAL A 8 -37.55 -10.84 -3.99
CA VAL A 8 -36.37 -11.36 -3.25
C VAL A 8 -36.74 -12.42 -2.21
N ALA A 9 -38.02 -12.82 -2.13
CA ALA A 9 -38.53 -13.73 -1.11
C ALA A 9 -37.91 -15.12 -1.16
N HIS A 10 -37.37 -15.54 -2.31
CA HIS A 10 -36.75 -16.84 -2.53
C HIS A 10 -35.26 -16.88 -2.15
N ILE A 11 -34.65 -15.73 -1.82
CA ILE A 11 -33.23 -15.64 -1.48
C ILE A 11 -33.07 -15.67 0.04
N ALA A 12 -32.27 -16.62 0.53
CA ALA A 12 -31.97 -16.70 1.95
C ALA A 12 -31.21 -15.44 2.41
N LEU A 13 -31.56 -14.91 3.59
CA LEU A 13 -30.84 -13.80 4.17
C LEU A 13 -29.50 -14.26 4.76
N PRO A 14 -28.46 -13.43 4.70
CA PRO A 14 -27.20 -13.76 5.35
C PRO A 14 -27.35 -13.70 6.88
N GLU A 15 -26.76 -14.65 7.60
CA GLU A 15 -26.74 -14.69 9.07
C GLU A 15 -25.83 -13.61 9.67
N LYS A 16 -24.74 -13.30 8.97
CA LYS A 16 -23.77 -12.29 9.37
C LYS A 16 -23.59 -11.25 8.24
N PHE A 17 -23.15 -10.08 8.61
CA PHE A 17 -22.80 -9.03 7.65
C PHE A 17 -21.53 -9.41 6.86
N THR A 18 -21.50 -9.13 5.58
CA THR A 18 -20.37 -9.38 4.68
C THR A 18 -19.06 -8.79 5.21
N TYR A 19 -17.98 -9.59 5.29
CA TYR A 19 -16.65 -9.09 5.61
C TYR A 19 -16.11 -8.21 4.46
N PRO A 20 -15.91 -6.86 4.65
CA PRO A 20 -15.75 -5.95 3.51
C PRO A 20 -14.46 -6.09 2.71
N PHE A 21 -13.43 -6.76 3.27
CA PHE A 21 -12.08 -6.79 2.69
C PHE A 21 -11.77 -8.07 1.91
N HIS A 22 -12.65 -9.06 1.99
CA HIS A 22 -12.58 -10.29 1.20
C HIS A 22 -13.94 -10.99 1.22
N TYR A 23 -14.66 -10.95 0.11
CA TYR A 23 -16.00 -11.51 0.02
C TYR A 23 -16.38 -11.91 -1.42
N THR A 24 -17.35 -12.81 -1.53
CA THR A 24 -18.16 -13.00 -2.74
C THR A 24 -19.48 -12.26 -2.53
N PRO A 25 -19.94 -11.42 -3.48
CA PRO A 25 -21.17 -10.68 -3.32
C PRO A 25 -22.37 -11.57 -3.07
N HIS A 26 -23.16 -11.25 -2.06
CA HIS A 26 -24.43 -11.94 -1.80
C HIS A 26 -25.41 -11.72 -2.97
N PRO A 27 -26.26 -12.68 -3.36
CA PRO A 27 -27.19 -12.54 -4.48
C PRO A 27 -28.07 -11.28 -4.41
N LEU A 28 -28.53 -10.89 -3.22
CA LEU A 28 -29.26 -9.63 -3.02
C LEU A 28 -28.43 -8.39 -3.38
N CYS A 29 -27.13 -8.41 -3.10
CA CYS A 29 -26.24 -7.32 -3.47
C CYS A 29 -25.98 -7.28 -4.99
N VAL A 30 -25.93 -8.43 -5.65
CA VAL A 30 -25.81 -8.52 -7.10
C VAL A 30 -27.04 -7.89 -7.76
N MET A 31 -28.25 -8.26 -7.34
CA MET A 31 -29.49 -7.66 -7.84
C MET A 31 -29.54 -6.14 -7.60
N ALA A 32 -29.18 -5.68 -6.39
CA ALA A 32 -29.14 -4.26 -6.08
C ALA A 32 -28.12 -3.51 -6.96
N ALA A 33 -26.94 -4.10 -7.19
CA ALA A 33 -25.91 -3.50 -8.06
C ALA A 33 -26.37 -3.43 -9.52
N GLU A 34 -27.04 -4.46 -10.04
CA GLU A 34 -27.62 -4.47 -11.40
C GLU A 34 -28.66 -3.36 -11.56
N GLU A 35 -29.53 -3.14 -10.56
CA GLU A 35 -30.49 -2.03 -10.58
C GLU A 35 -29.82 -0.65 -10.55
N VAL A 36 -28.74 -0.50 -9.77
CA VAL A 36 -27.93 0.73 -9.77
C VAL A 36 -27.24 0.92 -11.11
N MET A 37 -26.63 -0.13 -11.69
CA MET A 37 -26.00 -0.09 -13.02
C MET A 37 -27.01 0.28 -14.11
N ALA A 38 -28.23 -0.28 -14.07
CA ALA A 38 -29.31 0.10 -14.98
C ALA A 38 -29.69 1.58 -14.81
N TYR A 39 -29.77 2.09 -13.59
CA TYR A 39 -29.99 3.51 -13.33
C TYR A 39 -28.87 4.38 -13.90
N LEU A 40 -27.60 4.04 -13.66
CA LEU A 40 -26.44 4.78 -14.18
C LEU A 40 -26.43 4.82 -15.72
N ALA A 41 -26.79 3.74 -16.38
CA ALA A 41 -26.87 3.67 -17.85
C ALA A 41 -27.89 4.67 -18.45
N THR A 42 -28.91 5.08 -17.69
CA THR A 42 -29.89 6.10 -18.13
C THR A 42 -29.38 7.53 -17.99
N ARG A 43 -28.23 7.76 -17.30
CA ARG A 43 -27.72 9.08 -16.98
C ARG A 43 -26.70 9.57 -18.00
N THR A 44 -27.16 9.97 -19.17
CA THR A 44 -26.30 10.42 -20.28
C THR A 44 -25.47 11.66 -19.93
N GLU A 45 -25.99 12.52 -19.08
CA GLU A 45 -25.30 13.72 -18.57
C GLU A 45 -24.04 13.41 -17.71
N TRP A 46 -23.92 12.20 -17.20
CA TRP A 46 -22.78 11.77 -16.37
C TRP A 46 -21.77 10.91 -17.15
N HIS A 47 -22.05 10.55 -18.40
CA HIS A 47 -21.27 9.58 -19.19
C HIS A 47 -19.78 9.89 -19.18
N ARG A 48 -19.39 11.15 -19.44
CA ARG A 48 -17.98 11.52 -19.50
C ARG A 48 -17.21 11.23 -18.19
N GLU A 49 -17.83 11.47 -17.05
CA GLU A 49 -17.24 11.23 -15.74
C GLU A 49 -17.28 9.74 -15.38
N LEU A 50 -18.37 9.08 -15.72
CA LEU A 50 -18.56 7.66 -15.51
C LEU A 50 -17.58 6.82 -16.35
N GLU A 51 -17.31 7.21 -17.59
CA GLU A 51 -16.30 6.59 -18.45
C GLU A 51 -14.88 6.67 -17.86
N ALA A 52 -14.54 7.75 -17.17
CA ALA A 52 -13.25 7.90 -16.51
C ALA A 52 -13.03 6.92 -15.35
N GLY A 53 -14.08 6.25 -14.89
CA GLY A 53 -14.05 5.22 -13.87
C GLY A 53 -14.39 5.71 -12.47
N LYS A 54 -15.35 5.02 -11.83
CA LYS A 54 -15.83 5.36 -10.47
C LYS A 54 -16.29 4.13 -9.70
N MET A 55 -16.06 4.15 -8.38
CA MET A 55 -16.53 3.11 -7.46
C MET A 55 -17.94 3.47 -6.96
N PHE A 56 -18.83 2.51 -7.03
CA PHE A 56 -20.17 2.52 -6.45
C PHE A 56 -20.30 1.43 -5.39
N GLY A 57 -21.23 1.59 -4.48
CA GLY A 57 -21.54 0.60 -3.46
C GLY A 57 -23.03 0.44 -3.26
N VAL A 58 -23.43 -0.75 -2.86
CA VAL A 58 -24.79 -1.09 -2.44
C VAL A 58 -24.74 -1.73 -1.06
N LEU A 59 -25.76 -1.45 -0.26
CA LEU A 59 -25.97 -2.02 1.06
C LEU A 59 -27.41 -2.53 1.15
N VAL A 60 -27.57 -3.83 1.29
CA VAL A 60 -28.87 -4.44 1.57
C VAL A 60 -29.19 -4.23 3.04
N VAL A 61 -30.38 -3.73 3.32
CA VAL A 61 -30.82 -3.38 4.67
C VAL A 61 -32.23 -3.90 4.95
N LYS A 62 -32.51 -4.18 6.22
CA LYS A 62 -33.84 -4.50 6.75
C LYS A 62 -34.33 -3.34 7.62
N ARG A 63 -35.62 -2.99 7.52
CA ARG A 63 -36.27 -2.07 8.47
C ARG A 63 -36.44 -2.77 9.81
N ARG A 64 -36.03 -2.14 10.90
CA ARG A 64 -36.34 -2.61 12.27
C ARG A 64 -37.80 -2.33 12.59
N ASN A 65 -38.53 -3.33 13.12
CA ASN A 65 -39.87 -3.12 13.62
C ASN A 65 -39.83 -2.30 14.92
N GLU A 66 -40.78 -1.40 15.13
CA GLU A 66 -40.85 -0.52 16.32
C GLU A 66 -40.91 -1.27 17.66
N SER A 67 -41.33 -2.54 17.67
CA SER A 67 -41.34 -3.43 18.83
C SER A 67 -39.93 -3.87 19.28
N GLU A 68 -38.99 -4.08 18.34
CA GLU A 68 -37.60 -4.47 18.64
C GLU A 68 -36.79 -3.30 19.23
N GLY A 69 -37.06 -2.07 18.79
CA GLY A 69 -36.40 -0.86 19.33
C GLY A 69 -36.78 -0.49 20.77
N LYS A 70 -37.87 -1.07 21.31
CA LYS A 70 -38.23 -0.91 22.72
C LYS A 70 -37.56 -1.94 23.61
N ALA A 71 -37.30 -3.15 23.11
CA ALA A 71 -36.57 -4.18 23.84
C ALA A 71 -35.09 -3.80 24.04
N ASP A 72 -34.40 -3.30 23.00
CA ASP A 72 -33.00 -2.82 23.07
C ASP A 72 -32.84 -1.62 24.03
N LYS A 73 -33.85 -0.74 24.14
CA LYS A 73 -33.84 0.36 25.13
C LYS A 73 -34.06 -0.10 26.55
N ALA A 74 -34.89 -1.14 26.76
CA ALA A 74 -35.12 -1.73 28.06
C ALA A 74 -33.88 -2.49 28.56
N GLU A 75 -33.22 -3.24 27.68
CA GLU A 75 -31.99 -3.98 27.98
C GLU A 75 -30.79 -3.07 28.29
N LYS A 76 -30.66 -1.93 27.53
CA LYS A 76 -29.66 -0.89 27.86
C LYS A 76 -29.93 -0.19 29.18
N ALA A 77 -31.18 0.12 29.51
CA ALA A 77 -31.55 0.72 30.79
C ALA A 77 -31.34 -0.24 31.99
N GLU A 78 -31.49 -1.57 31.77
CA GLU A 78 -31.17 -2.58 32.77
C GLU A 78 -29.65 -2.82 32.92
N ALA A 79 -28.86 -2.69 31.85
CA ALA A 79 -27.40 -2.83 31.92
C ALA A 79 -26.72 -1.64 32.62
N GLU A 80 -27.27 -0.44 32.49
CA GLU A 80 -26.76 0.78 33.19
C GLU A 80 -27.22 0.85 34.67
N GLY A 81 -28.25 0.08 35.05
CA GLY A 81 -28.81 0.06 36.43
C GLY A 81 -28.27 -1.04 37.36
N LYS A 82 -27.45 -1.97 36.85
CA LYS A 82 -26.97 -3.12 37.67
C LYS A 82 -25.44 -3.16 37.79
N THR A 83 -24.88 -2.17 38.49
CA THR A 83 -23.53 -2.28 39.05
C THR A 83 -23.58 -2.42 40.58
N GLU A 84 -24.66 -2.96 41.17
CA GLU A 84 -24.63 -3.47 42.57
C GLU A 84 -25.78 -4.45 42.77
N ALA A 85 -25.39 -5.68 43.16
CA ALA A 85 -26.20 -6.82 43.64
C ALA A 85 -26.76 -7.79 42.58
N VAL A 86 -26.28 -9.01 42.72
CA VAL A 86 -26.90 -10.32 42.50
C VAL A 86 -26.09 -11.32 41.69
N GLU A 87 -25.18 -11.99 42.36
CA GLU A 87 -24.83 -13.39 42.13
C GLU A 87 -25.89 -14.26 42.81
N LYS A 88 -26.86 -14.81 42.08
CA LYS A 88 -27.64 -16.01 42.41
C LYS A 88 -29.11 -15.99 41.92
N ALA A 89 -29.35 -15.97 40.62
CA ALA A 89 -30.68 -16.36 40.09
C ALA A 89 -30.67 -16.71 38.58
N ASP A 90 -29.57 -17.21 38.03
CA ASP A 90 -29.32 -17.13 36.58
C ASP A 90 -29.29 -18.50 35.88
N LYS A 91 -30.31 -19.35 36.03
CA LYS A 91 -30.40 -20.60 35.24
C LYS A 91 -31.79 -20.98 34.70
N ALA A 92 -32.86 -20.37 35.16
CA ALA A 92 -34.22 -20.73 34.73
C ALA A 92 -34.82 -19.78 33.70
N GLU A 93 -34.42 -18.50 33.68
CA GLU A 93 -35.00 -17.50 32.78
C GLU A 93 -34.36 -17.46 31.37
N LYS A 94 -33.13 -17.98 31.18
CA LYS A 94 -32.48 -18.01 29.88
C LYS A 94 -33.09 -18.97 28.86
N THR A 95 -33.76 -20.04 29.32
CA THR A 95 -34.36 -21.06 28.46
C THR A 95 -35.67 -20.54 27.84
N GLU A 96 -36.46 -19.76 28.56
CA GLU A 96 -37.75 -19.23 28.10
C GLU A 96 -37.62 -18.02 27.16
N ALA A 97 -36.54 -17.25 27.28
CA ALA A 97 -36.22 -16.11 26.41
C ALA A 97 -35.70 -16.57 25.01
N VAL A 98 -34.93 -17.66 24.97
CA VAL A 98 -34.42 -18.24 23.71
C VAL A 98 -35.56 -18.91 22.92
N GLU A 99 -36.48 -19.64 23.59
CA GLU A 99 -37.64 -20.23 22.93
C GLU A 99 -38.66 -19.19 22.43
N LYS A 100 -38.80 -18.03 23.09
CA LYS A 100 -39.63 -16.92 22.60
C LYS A 100 -38.98 -16.15 21.44
N ALA A 101 -37.66 -16.03 21.39
CA ALA A 101 -36.95 -15.40 20.27
C ALA A 101 -37.02 -16.27 19.01
N GLU A 102 -36.88 -17.61 19.14
CA GLU A 102 -37.03 -18.54 17.99
C GLU A 102 -38.48 -18.66 17.49
N ALA A 103 -39.49 -18.37 18.34
CA ALA A 103 -40.89 -18.40 17.95
C ALA A 103 -41.33 -17.14 17.18
N VAL A 104 -40.69 -15.99 17.38
CA VAL A 104 -41.00 -14.73 16.66
C VAL A 104 -40.47 -14.75 15.22
N ASP A 105 -39.37 -15.42 14.95
CA ASP A 105 -38.77 -15.50 13.60
C ASP A 105 -39.51 -16.41 12.62
N LYS A 106 -40.41 -17.28 13.10
CA LYS A 106 -41.18 -18.21 12.26
C LYS A 106 -42.51 -17.66 11.71
N SER A 107 -42.88 -16.40 12.02
CA SER A 107 -44.16 -15.80 11.63
C SER A 107 -44.11 -14.72 10.56
N GLU A 108 -42.94 -14.32 10.05
CA GLU A 108 -42.86 -13.37 8.92
C GLU A 108 -43.38 -14.02 7.65
N THR A 109 -44.48 -13.51 7.09
CA THR A 109 -45.02 -13.94 5.80
C THR A 109 -44.08 -13.55 4.66
N GLN A 110 -44.17 -14.25 3.50
CA GLN A 110 -43.36 -13.90 2.31
C GLN A 110 -43.61 -12.45 1.84
N GLU A 111 -44.80 -11.90 2.06
CA GLU A 111 -45.14 -10.50 1.75
C GLU A 111 -44.48 -9.52 2.73
N ASP A 112 -44.37 -9.86 4.04
CA ASP A 112 -43.70 -9.04 5.03
C ASP A 112 -42.20 -8.96 4.76
N ARG A 113 -41.57 -10.04 4.28
CA ARG A 113 -40.14 -10.03 3.88
C ARG A 113 -39.88 -9.10 2.70
N GLN A 114 -40.78 -9.04 1.74
CA GLN A 114 -40.61 -8.21 0.54
C GLN A 114 -40.79 -6.73 0.83
N THR A 115 -41.59 -6.35 1.84
CA THR A 115 -41.83 -4.96 2.23
C THR A 115 -40.75 -4.40 3.18
N ASN A 116 -40.08 -5.25 3.95
CA ASN A 116 -39.12 -4.86 4.96
C ASN A 116 -37.65 -4.82 4.48
N ILE A 117 -37.33 -5.48 3.35
CA ILE A 117 -35.97 -5.53 2.79
C ILE A 117 -35.85 -4.58 1.62
N GLY A 118 -34.74 -3.85 1.58
CA GLY A 118 -34.40 -2.98 0.47
C GLY A 118 -32.92 -2.74 0.40
N TYR A 119 -32.50 -1.82 -0.46
CA TYR A 119 -31.10 -1.47 -0.57
C TYR A 119 -30.87 0.03 -0.55
N LEU A 120 -29.66 0.41 -0.18
CA LEU A 120 -29.08 1.74 -0.26
C LEU A 120 -28.01 1.74 -1.34
N ALA A 121 -27.80 2.86 -2.02
CA ALA A 121 -26.76 3.04 -3.00
C ALA A 121 -25.89 4.26 -2.68
N ALA A 122 -24.58 4.19 -2.95
CA ALA A 122 -23.64 5.28 -2.79
C ALA A 122 -22.57 5.25 -3.88
N PHE A 123 -21.85 6.35 -4.02
CA PHE A 123 -20.66 6.48 -4.86
C PHE A 123 -19.50 7.08 -4.06
N SER A 124 -18.27 6.79 -4.47
CA SER A 124 -17.07 7.36 -3.83
C SER A 124 -16.76 8.75 -4.38
N GLY A 125 -16.43 9.69 -3.48
CA GLY A 125 -16.17 11.10 -3.83
C GLY A 125 -17.41 11.83 -4.33
N ASN A 126 -17.24 12.70 -5.34
CA ASN A 126 -18.30 13.45 -6.03
C ASN A 126 -18.67 12.81 -7.36
N LEU A 127 -19.86 13.09 -7.85
CA LEU A 127 -20.36 12.69 -9.16
C LEU A 127 -20.99 13.90 -9.85
N ALA A 128 -20.60 14.19 -11.09
CA ALA A 128 -21.03 15.36 -11.85
C ALA A 128 -20.85 16.69 -11.08
N GLY A 129 -19.70 16.82 -10.38
CA GLY A 129 -19.39 18.01 -9.58
C GLY A 129 -20.24 18.18 -8.32
N LYS A 130 -21.06 17.20 -7.95
CA LYS A 130 -21.93 17.19 -6.77
C LYS A 130 -21.68 15.94 -5.93
N ASN A 131 -21.92 16.06 -4.63
CA ASN A 131 -21.89 14.94 -3.68
C ASN A 131 -23.29 14.51 -3.21
N LEU A 132 -24.34 15.22 -3.63
CA LEU A 132 -25.75 14.95 -3.35
C LEU A 132 -26.51 14.64 -4.64
N HIS A 133 -27.12 13.47 -4.71
CA HIS A 133 -28.01 13.03 -5.77
C HIS A 133 -29.17 12.22 -5.18
N ALA A 134 -30.39 12.45 -5.62
CA ALA A 134 -31.61 11.89 -5.04
C ALA A 134 -31.63 10.35 -4.97
N PHE A 135 -30.94 9.65 -5.88
CA PHE A 135 -30.87 8.19 -5.91
C PHE A 135 -29.88 7.62 -4.89
N PHE A 136 -28.90 8.39 -4.47
CA PHE A 136 -27.81 7.93 -3.60
C PHE A 136 -27.95 8.50 -2.18
N VAL A 137 -27.43 7.78 -1.20
CA VAL A 137 -27.34 8.31 0.17
C VAL A 137 -26.42 9.55 0.21
N PRO A 138 -26.69 10.51 1.09
CA PRO A 138 -25.86 11.70 1.23
C PRO A 138 -24.45 11.34 1.73
N PRO A 139 -23.45 12.21 1.53
CA PRO A 139 -22.15 12.08 2.15
C PRO A 139 -22.23 12.16 3.68
N VAL A 140 -21.25 11.61 4.39
CA VAL A 140 -21.14 11.75 5.85
C VAL A 140 -21.03 13.23 6.25
N TYR A 141 -20.26 13.99 5.49
CA TYR A 141 -20.14 15.44 5.58
C TYR A 141 -20.15 16.07 4.18
N ASP A 142 -20.94 17.13 4.00
CA ASP A 142 -21.03 17.82 2.71
C ASP A 142 -19.94 18.88 2.56
N LEU A 143 -18.87 18.51 1.84
CA LEU A 143 -17.72 19.36 1.50
C LEU A 143 -18.06 20.50 0.54
N LEU A 144 -19.14 20.36 -0.23
CA LEU A 144 -19.49 21.27 -1.33
C LEU A 144 -20.51 22.30 -0.92
N GLN A 145 -20.81 22.44 0.39
CA GLN A 145 -21.69 23.50 0.88
C GLN A 145 -21.21 24.88 0.43
N PRO A 146 -22.05 25.68 -0.23
CA PRO A 146 -21.65 26.96 -0.84
C PRO A 146 -20.98 27.92 0.14
N ASP A 147 -21.50 28.01 1.38
CA ASP A 147 -21.00 28.88 2.43
C ASP A 147 -20.18 28.15 3.51
N GLY A 148 -19.71 26.93 3.20
CA GLY A 148 -18.96 26.11 4.11
C GLY A 148 -17.56 26.69 4.40
N PHE A 149 -17.02 26.40 5.60
CA PHE A 149 -15.66 26.83 5.97
C PHE A 149 -14.60 26.28 5.00
N PHE A 150 -14.82 25.09 4.45
CA PHE A 150 -13.91 24.44 3.52
C PHE A 150 -13.69 25.28 2.26
N LYS A 151 -14.77 25.70 1.59
CA LYS A 151 -14.68 26.54 0.39
C LYS A 151 -13.99 27.88 0.64
N ARG A 152 -14.35 28.55 1.73
CA ARG A 152 -13.73 29.83 2.10
C ARG A 152 -12.23 29.72 2.31
N GLU A 153 -11.78 28.66 2.99
CA GLU A 153 -10.35 28.45 3.25
C GLU A 153 -9.63 27.96 1.99
N GLU A 154 -10.28 27.15 1.14
CA GLU A 154 -9.75 26.73 -0.17
C GLU A 154 -9.51 27.94 -1.10
N GLU A 155 -10.39 28.92 -1.11
CA GLU A 155 -10.20 30.17 -1.85
C GLU A 155 -8.99 30.96 -1.34
N GLN A 156 -8.79 31.04 -0.02
CA GLN A 156 -7.63 31.71 0.57
C GLN A 156 -6.33 30.97 0.22
N ILE A 157 -6.31 29.63 0.31
CA ILE A 157 -5.17 28.81 -0.09
C ILE A 157 -4.87 28.99 -1.59
N SER A 158 -5.90 29.07 -2.41
CA SER A 158 -5.78 29.33 -3.85
C SER A 158 -5.19 30.72 -4.15
N ALA A 159 -5.59 31.74 -3.41
CA ALA A 159 -5.00 33.08 -3.50
C ALA A 159 -3.51 33.08 -3.11
N ILE A 160 -3.13 32.36 -2.04
CA ILE A 160 -1.72 32.20 -1.68
C ILE A 160 -0.94 31.47 -2.78
N ASN A 161 -1.50 30.43 -3.39
CA ASN A 161 -0.86 29.72 -4.51
C ASN A 161 -0.64 30.64 -5.73
N LEU A 162 -1.54 31.58 -5.99
CA LEU A 162 -1.36 32.58 -7.04
C LEU A 162 -0.20 33.52 -6.69
N ARG A 163 -0.17 34.06 -5.47
CA ARG A 163 0.93 34.92 -4.98
C ARG A 163 2.29 34.21 -5.04
N ILE A 164 2.37 32.93 -4.67
CA ILE A 164 3.60 32.16 -4.79
C ILE A 164 4.06 32.11 -6.26
N ARG A 165 3.14 31.79 -7.17
CA ARG A 165 3.46 31.72 -8.63
C ARG A 165 3.93 33.07 -9.17
N GLU A 166 3.28 34.16 -8.77
CA GLU A 166 3.67 35.52 -9.15
C GLU A 166 5.05 35.89 -8.58
N ALA A 167 5.32 35.55 -7.31
CA ALA A 167 6.60 35.83 -6.68
C ALA A 167 7.74 34.98 -7.29
N GLU A 168 7.52 33.70 -7.61
CA GLU A 168 8.54 32.81 -8.20
C GLU A 168 8.82 33.11 -9.66
N LYS A 169 7.79 33.43 -10.46
CA LYS A 169 7.91 33.60 -11.92
C LYS A 169 7.81 35.04 -12.38
N GLY A 170 7.61 35.97 -11.45
CA GLY A 170 7.49 37.39 -11.74
C GLY A 170 8.82 38.04 -12.18
N SER A 171 8.71 39.18 -12.84
CA SER A 171 9.88 39.95 -13.35
C SER A 171 10.85 40.31 -12.23
N ARG A 172 10.36 40.62 -11.03
CA ARG A 172 11.19 41.02 -9.86
C ARG A 172 12.22 39.96 -9.47
N MET A 173 11.82 38.68 -9.43
CA MET A 173 12.74 37.57 -9.12
C MET A 173 13.79 37.40 -10.22
N ALA A 174 13.35 37.38 -11.47
CA ALA A 174 14.24 37.25 -12.63
C ALA A 174 15.23 38.41 -12.74
N GLU A 175 14.78 39.63 -12.48
CA GLU A 175 15.62 40.83 -12.45
C GLU A 175 16.64 40.82 -11.30
N ALA A 176 16.24 40.40 -10.12
CA ALA A 176 17.15 40.27 -8.98
C ALA A 176 18.21 39.17 -9.20
N GLU A 177 17.83 38.02 -9.77
CA GLU A 177 18.77 36.97 -10.18
C GLU A 177 19.71 37.45 -11.30
N GLY A 178 19.20 38.20 -12.26
CA GLY A 178 19.99 38.85 -13.30
C GLY A 178 21.01 39.80 -12.71
N ARG A 179 20.57 40.77 -11.90
CA ARG A 179 21.45 41.74 -11.22
C ARG A 179 22.56 41.04 -10.40
N TRP A 180 22.21 40.07 -9.61
CA TRP A 180 23.22 39.33 -8.81
C TRP A 180 24.26 38.64 -9.70
N ARG A 181 23.81 38.01 -10.80
CA ARG A 181 24.70 37.35 -11.77
C ARG A 181 25.62 38.35 -12.46
N ASP A 182 25.04 39.44 -12.98
CA ASP A 182 25.78 40.46 -13.72
C ASP A 182 26.84 41.15 -12.84
N VAL A 183 26.47 41.59 -11.63
CA VAL A 183 27.41 42.20 -10.67
C VAL A 183 28.52 41.23 -10.28
N THR A 184 28.21 39.94 -10.11
CA THR A 184 29.21 38.91 -9.78
C THR A 184 30.19 38.69 -10.93
N GLU A 185 29.72 38.67 -12.18
CA GLU A 185 30.57 38.51 -13.36
C GLU A 185 31.40 39.75 -13.66
N GLU A 186 30.80 40.95 -13.50
CA GLU A 186 31.54 42.20 -13.61
C GLU A 186 32.68 42.28 -12.56
N ALA A 187 32.41 41.94 -11.32
CA ALA A 187 33.41 41.89 -10.25
C ALA A 187 34.54 40.92 -10.56
N ARG A 188 34.18 39.71 -11.05
CA ARG A 188 35.15 38.69 -11.46
C ARG A 188 36.10 39.22 -12.54
N THR A 189 35.50 39.84 -13.56
CA THR A 189 36.25 40.41 -14.69
C THR A 189 37.12 41.57 -14.28
N ALA A 190 36.60 42.53 -13.50
CA ALA A 190 37.33 43.68 -13.00
C ALA A 190 38.53 43.29 -12.11
N LEU A 191 38.31 42.38 -11.16
CA LEU A 191 39.36 41.89 -10.27
C LEU A 191 40.44 41.08 -11.01
N ALA A 192 40.05 40.31 -12.02
CA ALA A 192 41.00 39.61 -12.90
C ALA A 192 41.88 40.56 -13.67
N ARG A 193 41.32 41.66 -14.23
CA ARG A 193 42.06 42.71 -14.94
C ARG A 193 43.08 43.40 -14.01
N GLU A 194 42.65 43.76 -12.79
CA GLU A 194 43.55 44.40 -11.82
C GLU A 194 44.68 43.46 -11.35
N ARG A 195 44.38 42.15 -11.15
CA ARG A 195 45.44 41.16 -10.86
C ARG A 195 46.48 41.06 -11.98
N THR A 196 46.03 41.03 -13.22
CA THR A 196 46.91 40.98 -14.40
C THR A 196 47.77 42.23 -14.48
N ARG A 197 47.18 43.43 -14.25
CA ARG A 197 47.89 44.71 -14.19
C ARG A 197 48.96 44.74 -13.11
N MET A 198 48.61 44.29 -11.89
CA MET A 198 49.54 44.18 -10.77
C MET A 198 50.70 43.21 -11.06
N LYS A 199 50.42 42.09 -11.71
CA LYS A 199 51.45 41.13 -12.12
C LYS A 199 52.42 41.74 -13.12
N ALA A 200 51.93 42.38 -14.17
CA ALA A 200 52.73 43.06 -15.18
C ALA A 200 53.59 44.18 -14.55
N ALA A 201 53.00 45.01 -13.69
CA ALA A 201 53.73 46.05 -12.96
C ALA A 201 54.81 45.51 -12.02
N LYS A 202 54.57 44.34 -11.41
CA LYS A 202 55.60 43.67 -10.59
C LYS A 202 56.77 43.20 -11.46
N GLU A 203 56.48 42.54 -12.58
CA GLU A 203 57.50 42.06 -13.52
C GLU A 203 58.33 43.23 -14.06
N GLU A 204 57.71 44.37 -14.38
CA GLU A 204 58.40 45.56 -14.84
C GLU A 204 59.31 46.16 -13.74
N ARG A 205 58.88 46.27 -12.48
CA ARG A 205 59.72 46.70 -11.38
C ARG A 205 60.90 45.74 -11.11
N GLU A 206 60.73 44.45 -11.32
CA GLU A 206 61.82 43.46 -11.26
C GLU A 206 62.82 43.65 -12.38
N ARG A 207 62.37 43.92 -13.62
CA ARG A 207 63.26 44.28 -14.75
C ARG A 207 64.08 45.54 -14.46
N GLN A 208 63.43 46.60 -13.95
CA GLN A 208 64.10 47.83 -13.61
C GLN A 208 65.20 47.63 -12.54
N ARG A 209 64.95 46.80 -11.53
CA ARG A 209 65.94 46.44 -10.48
C ARG A 209 67.11 45.63 -11.02
N THR A 210 66.87 44.76 -12.04
CA THR A 210 67.91 43.93 -12.65
C THR A 210 68.69 44.63 -13.72
N ALA A 211 68.09 45.59 -14.45
CA ALA A 211 68.73 46.34 -15.53
C ALA A 211 69.64 47.47 -15.06
N SER A 212 69.43 47.98 -13.83
CA SER A 212 70.20 49.09 -13.26
C SER A 212 70.77 48.73 -11.85
N PRO A 213 71.95 48.11 -11.77
CA PRO A 213 72.56 47.69 -10.51
C PRO A 213 72.93 48.85 -9.52
N SER A 214 72.82 50.09 -9.96
CA SER A 214 73.16 51.33 -9.20
C SER A 214 71.94 52.22 -9.00
N LEU A 215 70.74 51.64 -8.76
CA LEU A 215 69.56 52.43 -8.33
C LEU A 215 69.83 53.14 -7.00
N SER A 216 69.48 54.39 -6.91
CA SER A 216 69.57 55.18 -5.67
C SER A 216 68.53 54.69 -4.64
N ASP A 217 68.81 54.93 -3.36
CA ASP A 217 67.83 54.55 -2.30
C ASP A 217 66.48 55.23 -2.48
N GLU A 218 66.44 56.40 -3.07
CA GLU A 218 65.20 57.14 -3.37
C GLU A 218 64.37 56.48 -4.51
N GLU A 219 65.02 55.97 -5.54
CA GLU A 219 64.37 55.19 -6.63
C GLU A 219 63.86 53.88 -6.13
N LEU A 220 64.59 53.13 -5.32
CA LEU A 220 64.15 51.92 -4.65
C LEU A 220 62.92 52.15 -3.75
N ALA A 221 62.94 53.21 -2.95
CA ALA A 221 61.82 53.64 -2.12
C ALA A 221 60.60 54.03 -2.95
N GLY A 222 60.81 54.63 -4.16
CA GLY A 222 59.77 54.91 -5.15
C GLY A 222 59.01 53.62 -5.64
N LEU A 223 59.79 52.62 -6.02
CA LEU A 223 59.23 51.31 -6.49
C LEU A 223 58.43 50.59 -5.36
N VAL A 224 58.90 50.75 -4.10
CA VAL A 224 58.16 50.18 -2.97
C VAL A 224 56.84 50.94 -2.73
N ARG A 225 56.85 52.28 -2.76
CA ARG A 225 55.64 53.11 -2.64
C ARG A 225 54.63 52.78 -3.71
N GLU A 226 55.03 52.61 -4.97
CA GLU A 226 54.20 52.24 -6.07
C GLU A 226 53.54 50.85 -5.84
N SER A 227 54.32 49.86 -5.39
CA SER A 227 53.79 48.53 -5.06
C SER A 227 52.76 48.57 -3.93
N GLN A 228 53.01 49.38 -2.91
CA GLN A 228 52.06 49.55 -1.81
C GLN A 228 50.78 50.24 -2.26
N PHE A 229 50.89 51.27 -3.11
CA PHE A 229 49.76 51.98 -3.67
C PHE A 229 48.88 51.01 -4.53
N GLN A 230 49.48 50.26 -5.41
CA GLN A 230 48.74 49.29 -6.25
C GLN A 230 48.03 48.22 -5.41
N LYS A 231 48.66 47.73 -4.36
CA LYS A 231 47.99 46.79 -3.43
C LYS A 231 46.84 47.43 -2.67
N ALA A 232 46.98 48.69 -2.29
CA ALA A 232 45.92 49.44 -1.62
C ALA A 232 44.71 49.67 -2.56
N GLU A 233 44.96 50.06 -3.81
CA GLU A 233 43.95 50.24 -4.83
C GLU A 233 43.19 48.91 -5.13
N TYR A 234 43.93 47.82 -5.29
CA TYR A 234 43.29 46.50 -5.46
C TYR A 234 42.34 46.16 -4.30
N LYS A 235 42.80 46.38 -3.04
CA LYS A 235 41.96 46.13 -1.87
C LYS A 235 40.74 47.05 -1.80
N ARG A 236 40.84 48.30 -2.26
CA ARG A 236 39.69 49.23 -2.33
C ARG A 236 38.67 48.71 -3.37
N THR A 237 39.14 48.36 -4.55
CA THR A 237 38.31 47.79 -5.62
C THR A 237 37.63 46.49 -5.17
N GLU A 238 38.39 45.59 -4.53
CA GLU A 238 37.84 44.35 -4.00
C GLU A 238 36.73 44.58 -2.94
N ARG A 239 36.95 45.55 -2.04
CA ARG A 239 35.92 45.89 -1.04
C ARG A 239 34.68 46.50 -1.67
N ALA A 240 34.83 47.38 -2.67
CA ALA A 240 33.70 47.97 -3.38
C ALA A 240 32.84 46.91 -4.11
N TRP A 241 33.49 45.96 -4.79
CA TRP A 241 32.79 44.87 -5.42
C TRP A 241 32.11 43.91 -4.44
N LYS A 242 32.78 43.58 -3.31
CA LYS A 242 32.15 42.78 -2.26
C LYS A 242 30.88 43.42 -1.70
N LEU A 243 30.89 44.76 -1.51
CA LEU A 243 29.69 45.46 -1.08
C LEU A 243 28.55 45.37 -2.09
N ARG A 244 28.83 45.63 -3.37
CA ARG A 244 27.84 45.57 -4.44
C ARG A 244 27.23 44.15 -4.62
N ILE A 245 28.07 43.11 -4.51
CA ILE A 245 27.61 41.72 -4.56
C ILE A 245 26.73 41.45 -3.35
N ALA A 246 27.13 41.86 -2.14
CA ALA A 246 26.33 41.63 -0.92
C ALA A 246 24.97 42.34 -0.97
N GLU A 247 24.89 43.54 -1.56
CA GLU A 247 23.62 44.26 -1.76
C GLU A 247 22.68 43.50 -2.72
N ALA A 248 23.20 43.04 -3.87
CA ALA A 248 22.42 42.28 -4.84
C ALA A 248 21.98 40.89 -4.28
N GLU A 249 22.86 40.25 -3.49
CA GLU A 249 22.57 38.99 -2.83
C GLU A 249 21.50 39.16 -1.74
N ALA A 250 21.56 40.26 -0.98
CA ALA A 250 20.57 40.58 0.05
C ALA A 250 19.17 40.78 -0.54
N GLU A 251 19.08 41.49 -1.66
CA GLU A 251 17.82 41.68 -2.39
C GLU A 251 17.22 40.33 -2.88
N LEU A 252 18.03 39.52 -3.52
CA LEU A 252 17.63 38.19 -3.99
C LEU A 252 17.20 37.28 -2.83
N LYS A 253 17.93 37.29 -1.72
CA LYS A 253 17.62 36.54 -0.52
C LYS A 253 16.31 36.98 0.12
N ALA A 254 16.02 38.29 0.15
CA ALA A 254 14.76 38.81 0.66
C ALA A 254 13.56 38.28 -0.12
N LEU A 255 13.64 38.29 -1.46
CA LEU A 255 12.59 37.75 -2.34
C LEU A 255 12.42 36.23 -2.16
N LYS A 256 13.50 35.48 -2.05
CA LYS A 256 13.43 34.03 -1.77
C LYS A 256 12.81 33.74 -0.40
N THR A 257 13.10 34.56 0.60
CA THR A 257 12.51 34.42 1.94
C THR A 257 11.01 34.68 1.90
N GLU A 258 10.54 35.71 1.18
CA GLU A 258 9.12 35.99 0.98
C GLU A 258 8.38 34.77 0.37
N VAL A 259 8.97 34.14 -0.65
CA VAL A 259 8.39 32.93 -1.26
C VAL A 259 8.31 31.77 -0.27
N GLU A 260 9.36 31.54 0.52
CA GLU A 260 9.36 30.47 1.52
C GLU A 260 8.36 30.70 2.65
N GLU A 261 8.16 31.94 3.07
CA GLU A 261 7.12 32.32 4.05
C GLU A 261 5.71 32.05 3.50
N LEU A 262 5.44 32.43 2.26
CA LEU A 262 4.16 32.13 1.60
C LEU A 262 3.92 30.63 1.48
N LYS A 263 4.94 29.86 1.12
CA LYS A 263 4.86 28.39 1.06
C LYS A 263 4.61 27.77 2.43
N LYS A 264 5.21 28.32 3.47
CA LYS A 264 5.00 27.91 4.86
C LYS A 264 3.56 28.19 5.29
N GLU A 265 3.08 29.41 5.07
CA GLU A 265 1.69 29.79 5.35
C GLU A 265 0.69 28.86 4.64
N ARG A 266 0.90 28.60 3.35
CA ARG A 266 0.07 27.67 2.58
C ARG A 266 0.04 26.28 3.21
N ARG A 267 1.20 25.72 3.59
CA ARG A 267 1.29 24.38 4.21
C ARG A 267 0.54 24.32 5.53
N GLU A 268 0.72 25.33 6.38
CA GLU A 268 0.05 25.40 7.69
C GLU A 268 -1.46 25.54 7.56
N ARG A 269 -1.95 26.38 6.63
CA ARG A 269 -3.39 26.52 6.35
C ARG A 269 -3.98 25.23 5.79
N SER A 270 -3.29 24.58 4.83
CA SER A 270 -3.75 23.31 4.25
C SER A 270 -3.83 22.20 5.30
N ALA A 271 -2.83 22.11 6.19
CA ALA A 271 -2.85 21.12 7.27
C ALA A 271 -3.97 21.39 8.29
N ARG A 272 -4.21 22.66 8.65
CA ARG A 272 -5.29 23.05 9.53
C ARG A 272 -6.66 22.76 8.90
N LEU A 273 -6.84 23.12 7.64
CA LEU A 273 -8.08 22.86 6.90
C LEU A 273 -8.38 21.36 6.84
N GLN A 274 -7.35 20.54 6.54
CA GLN A 274 -7.49 19.10 6.48
C GLN A 274 -7.90 18.50 7.83
N ARG A 275 -7.29 18.97 8.94
CA ARG A 275 -7.64 18.52 10.28
C ARG A 275 -9.08 18.91 10.64
N GLN A 276 -9.46 20.18 10.46
CA GLN A 276 -10.83 20.65 10.71
C GLN A 276 -11.85 19.85 9.90
N LEU A 277 -11.49 19.49 8.65
CA LEU A 277 -12.33 18.67 7.81
C LEU A 277 -12.54 17.28 8.40
N PHE A 278 -11.47 16.60 8.82
CA PHE A 278 -11.55 15.26 9.40
C PHE A 278 -12.35 15.23 10.71
N GLU A 279 -12.30 16.27 11.51
CA GLU A 279 -13.11 16.46 12.71
C GLU A 279 -14.62 16.57 12.40
N GLN A 280 -15.02 16.95 11.18
CA GLN A 280 -16.44 17.01 10.77
C GLN A 280 -17.01 15.63 10.38
N PHE A 281 -16.18 14.67 10.06
CA PHE A 281 -16.63 13.32 9.72
C PHE A 281 -16.93 12.53 11.00
N GLN A 282 -18.12 12.72 11.54
CA GLN A 282 -18.63 12.03 12.72
C GLN A 282 -19.25 10.70 12.30
N LEU A 283 -18.59 9.59 12.63
CA LEU A 283 -18.92 8.24 12.16
C LEU A 283 -19.55 7.41 13.29
N LEU A 284 -20.74 6.90 13.03
CA LEU A 284 -21.47 6.00 13.92
C LEU A 284 -20.99 4.55 13.74
N ASN A 285 -20.92 3.80 14.84
CA ASN A 285 -20.86 2.35 14.79
C ASN A 285 -22.25 1.72 15.04
N ALA A 286 -22.35 0.39 14.94
CA ALA A 286 -23.62 -0.31 15.14
C ALA A 286 -24.13 -0.25 16.60
N ARG A 287 -23.29 0.14 17.57
CA ARG A 287 -23.66 0.38 18.97
C ARG A 287 -24.20 1.80 19.21
N GLY A 288 -24.09 2.69 18.20
CA GLY A 288 -24.47 4.10 18.32
C GLY A 288 -23.37 5.00 18.88
N GLU A 289 -22.14 4.52 19.01
CA GLU A 289 -20.99 5.32 19.42
C GLU A 289 -20.46 6.12 18.23
N VAL A 290 -20.03 7.35 18.49
CA VAL A 290 -19.54 8.29 17.46
C VAL A 290 -18.06 8.53 17.66
N LYS A 291 -17.27 8.42 16.59
CA LYS A 291 -15.87 8.87 16.52
C LYS A 291 -15.64 9.70 15.27
N ASP A 292 -14.81 10.75 15.37
CA ASP A 292 -14.31 11.46 14.18
C ASP A 292 -13.12 10.74 13.55
N LEU A 293 -12.75 11.15 12.31
CA LEU A 293 -11.65 10.53 11.60
C LEU A 293 -10.28 10.71 12.29
N CYS A 294 -10.05 11.84 12.97
CA CYS A 294 -8.79 12.05 13.69
C CYS A 294 -8.65 11.03 14.82
N THR A 295 -9.70 10.88 15.63
CA THR A 295 -9.76 9.89 16.73
C THR A 295 -9.59 8.45 16.23
N ILE A 296 -10.25 8.08 15.13
CA ILE A 296 -10.13 6.73 14.54
C ILE A 296 -8.69 6.46 14.08
N PHE A 297 -8.01 7.44 13.49
CA PHE A 297 -6.67 7.24 12.95
C PHE A 297 -5.54 7.40 13.98
N GLU A 298 -5.77 8.04 15.13
CA GLU A 298 -4.78 8.12 16.22
C GLU A 298 -4.32 6.74 16.71
N GLU A 299 -5.20 5.74 16.67
CA GLU A 299 -4.91 4.35 17.05
C GLU A 299 -4.16 3.56 15.95
N THR A 300 -4.00 4.13 14.75
CA THR A 300 -3.36 3.46 13.61
C THR A 300 -1.89 3.83 13.45
N VAL A 301 -1.15 3.04 12.64
CA VAL A 301 0.24 3.35 12.27
C VAL A 301 0.37 4.65 11.47
N HIS A 302 -0.69 5.10 10.81
CA HIS A 302 -0.68 6.32 9.98
C HIS A 302 -0.84 7.60 10.79
N LYS A 303 -1.43 7.54 12.00
CA LYS A 303 -1.71 8.67 12.91
C LYS A 303 -2.57 9.80 12.31
N ILE A 304 -2.50 10.02 11.00
CA ILE A 304 -3.21 11.07 10.27
C ILE A 304 -3.99 10.42 9.11
N PRO A 305 -5.30 10.72 8.95
CA PRO A 305 -6.08 10.20 7.84
C PRO A 305 -5.51 10.65 6.49
N PRO A 306 -5.37 9.75 5.49
CA PRO A 306 -5.02 10.15 4.13
C PRO A 306 -6.11 11.03 3.48
N ALA A 307 -5.72 11.87 2.52
CA ALA A 307 -6.68 12.72 1.80
C ALA A 307 -7.79 11.91 1.13
N GLY A 308 -9.05 12.39 1.21
CA GLY A 308 -10.24 11.70 0.68
C GLY A 308 -10.70 10.51 1.54
N THR A 309 -10.24 10.39 2.78
CA THR A 309 -10.75 9.44 3.77
C THR A 309 -12.16 9.86 4.20
N GLY A 310 -13.09 8.88 4.35
CA GLY A 310 -14.48 9.13 4.71
C GLY A 310 -15.43 9.32 3.51
N GLU A 311 -14.91 9.52 2.30
CA GLU A 311 -15.71 9.71 1.08
C GLU A 311 -16.01 8.44 0.28
N CYS A 312 -15.59 7.26 0.76
CA CYS A 312 -15.86 5.98 0.11
C CYS A 312 -17.35 5.59 0.23
N ALA A 313 -17.80 4.68 -0.64
CA ALA A 313 -19.22 4.32 -0.71
C ALA A 313 -19.72 3.62 0.55
N LEU A 314 -19.01 2.60 1.06
CA LEU A 314 -19.47 1.81 2.20
C LEU A 314 -19.60 2.62 3.51
N PRO A 315 -18.66 3.50 3.92
CA PRO A 315 -18.87 4.38 5.07
C PRO A 315 -20.13 5.24 4.99
N LYS A 316 -20.44 5.80 3.80
CA LYS A 316 -21.67 6.58 3.58
C LYS A 316 -22.92 5.72 3.77
N LEU A 317 -22.90 4.50 3.24
CA LEU A 317 -24.02 3.55 3.34
C LEU A 317 -24.30 3.13 4.79
N LEU A 318 -23.27 2.76 5.52
CA LEU A 318 -23.38 2.38 6.94
C LEU A 318 -23.83 3.56 7.80
N GLN A 319 -23.26 4.76 7.59
CA GLN A 319 -23.67 5.96 8.31
C GLN A 319 -25.16 6.25 8.10
N TYR A 320 -25.63 6.18 6.86
CA TYR A 320 -27.03 6.39 6.55
C TYR A 320 -27.93 5.32 7.18
N ALA A 321 -27.51 4.05 7.12
CA ALA A 321 -28.26 2.96 7.73
C ALA A 321 -28.41 3.14 9.25
N TYR A 322 -27.34 3.48 9.95
CA TYR A 322 -27.36 3.69 11.40
C TYR A 322 -28.21 4.92 11.80
N LEU A 323 -28.06 6.03 11.08
CA LEU A 323 -28.86 7.24 11.33
C LEU A 323 -30.36 7.01 11.13
N HIS A 324 -30.73 6.10 10.23
CA HIS A 324 -32.14 5.79 9.92
C HIS A 324 -32.61 4.48 10.56
N HIS A 325 -31.86 3.94 11.53
CA HIS A 325 -32.20 2.71 12.27
C HIS A 325 -32.47 1.52 11.37
N LEU A 326 -31.78 1.43 10.21
CA LEU A 326 -31.84 0.29 9.31
C LEU A 326 -30.78 -0.74 9.74
N GLN A 327 -31.13 -2.02 9.65
CA GLN A 327 -30.20 -3.13 9.92
C GLN A 327 -29.42 -3.46 8.65
N PRO A 328 -28.08 -3.32 8.61
CA PRO A 328 -27.24 -3.78 7.51
C PRO A 328 -27.25 -5.31 7.44
N LEU A 329 -27.44 -5.88 6.25
CA LEU A 329 -27.46 -7.33 6.01
C LEU A 329 -26.25 -7.78 5.17
N ALA A 330 -26.02 -7.12 4.02
CA ALA A 330 -24.93 -7.45 3.11
C ALA A 330 -24.52 -6.22 2.30
N MET A 331 -23.27 -6.22 1.83
CA MET A 331 -22.74 -5.14 1.01
C MET A 331 -22.03 -5.64 -0.24
N ALA A 332 -21.95 -4.79 -1.27
CA ALA A 332 -21.02 -4.96 -2.38
C ALA A 332 -20.57 -3.60 -2.92
N GLU A 333 -19.31 -3.51 -3.34
CA GLU A 333 -18.78 -2.37 -4.08
C GLU A 333 -18.39 -2.81 -5.49
N PHE A 334 -18.74 -2.03 -6.52
CA PHE A 334 -18.45 -2.35 -7.92
C PHE A 334 -17.87 -1.16 -8.66
N TRP A 335 -17.10 -1.45 -9.73
CA TRP A 335 -16.47 -0.43 -10.55
C TRP A 335 -17.29 -0.14 -11.80
N TRP A 336 -17.42 1.14 -12.14
CA TRP A 336 -18.04 1.60 -13.39
C TRP A 336 -17.03 2.40 -14.20
N GLY A 337 -16.87 2.12 -15.50
CA GLY A 337 -16.01 2.86 -16.41
C GLY A 337 -14.64 2.24 -16.65
N GLN A 338 -13.70 3.05 -17.16
CA GLN A 338 -12.35 2.62 -17.51
C GLN A 338 -11.50 2.32 -16.27
N SER A 339 -10.48 1.50 -16.44
CA SER A 339 -9.51 1.18 -15.40
C SER A 339 -8.67 2.42 -15.03
N PRO A 340 -8.42 2.70 -13.74
CA PRO A 340 -7.50 3.76 -13.35
C PRO A 340 -6.05 3.39 -13.72
N LYS A 341 -5.20 4.40 -13.93
CA LYS A 341 -3.81 4.21 -14.40
C LYS A 341 -2.94 3.33 -13.48
N ASN A 342 -3.23 3.29 -12.20
CA ASN A 342 -2.40 2.64 -11.19
C ASN A 342 -2.95 1.29 -10.71
N GLU A 343 -4.11 0.87 -11.17
CA GLU A 343 -4.79 -0.33 -10.70
C GLU A 343 -5.71 -0.86 -11.81
N ILE A 344 -5.73 -2.17 -12.03
CA ILE A 344 -6.63 -2.78 -13.01
C ILE A 344 -8.00 -2.95 -12.37
N ARG A 345 -9.04 -2.32 -13.00
CA ARG A 345 -10.44 -2.46 -12.61
C ARG A 345 -11.31 -2.59 -13.85
N HIS A 346 -12.19 -3.57 -13.85
CA HIS A 346 -13.12 -3.81 -14.95
C HIS A 346 -14.50 -3.29 -14.63
N HIS A 347 -15.15 -2.73 -15.65
CA HIS A 347 -16.52 -2.24 -15.57
C HIS A 347 -17.49 -3.35 -15.14
N GLY A 348 -18.36 -3.05 -14.18
CA GLY A 348 -19.37 -3.98 -13.66
C GLY A 348 -18.86 -5.03 -12.67
N TYR A 349 -17.53 -5.08 -12.40
CA TYR A 349 -16.96 -6.07 -11.48
C TYR A 349 -16.91 -5.57 -10.03
N TYR A 350 -16.98 -6.52 -9.10
CA TYR A 350 -17.00 -6.27 -7.66
C TYR A 350 -15.58 -6.19 -7.08
N TYR A 351 -15.40 -5.34 -6.09
CA TYR A 351 -14.10 -5.10 -5.47
C TYR A 351 -14.23 -4.98 -3.95
N PRO A 352 -13.27 -5.49 -3.17
CA PRO A 352 -13.25 -5.28 -1.73
C PRO A 352 -13.02 -3.82 -1.39
N SER A 353 -13.46 -3.42 -0.19
CA SER A 353 -13.19 -2.10 0.36
C SER A 353 -11.69 -1.85 0.49
N CYS A 354 -11.26 -0.58 0.31
CA CYS A 354 -9.85 -0.26 0.34
C CYS A 354 -9.27 -0.37 1.76
N LYS A 355 -8.07 -0.98 1.89
CA LYS A 355 -7.40 -1.15 3.20
C LYS A 355 -6.74 0.13 3.72
N GLY A 356 -6.30 1.05 2.84
CA GLY A 356 -5.54 2.24 3.27
C GLY A 356 -6.36 3.34 3.91
N LYS A 357 -7.63 3.53 3.48
CA LYS A 357 -8.51 4.60 3.95
C LYS A 357 -9.73 4.07 4.70
N CYS A 358 -10.34 2.98 4.20
CA CYS A 358 -11.60 2.48 4.72
C CYS A 358 -11.44 1.51 5.89
N GLU A 359 -10.32 0.76 5.96
CA GLU A 359 -10.15 -0.28 6.99
C GLU A 359 -10.26 0.27 8.42
N PRO A 360 -9.57 1.35 8.82
CA PRO A 360 -9.75 1.92 10.17
C PRO A 360 -11.19 2.40 10.44
N ILE A 361 -11.81 3.02 9.44
CA ILE A 361 -13.19 3.50 9.54
C ILE A 361 -14.14 2.33 9.74
N LEU A 362 -14.04 1.30 8.90
CA LEU A 362 -14.93 0.15 8.94
C LEU A 362 -14.70 -0.68 10.21
N HIS A 363 -13.46 -0.74 10.72
CA HIS A 363 -13.19 -1.37 12.01
C HIS A 363 -13.98 -0.70 13.14
N HIS A 364 -14.13 0.62 13.14
CA HIS A 364 -15.00 1.33 14.09
C HIS A 364 -16.49 1.10 13.76
N MET A 365 -16.91 1.33 12.51
CA MET A 365 -18.32 1.33 12.13
C MET A 365 -18.99 -0.04 12.26
N LEU A 366 -18.25 -1.13 12.15
CA LEU A 366 -18.75 -2.50 12.25
C LEU A 366 -18.82 -3.01 13.70
N GLN A 367 -18.34 -2.26 14.69
CA GLN A 367 -18.44 -2.65 16.11
C GLN A 367 -19.91 -2.74 16.52
N GLY A 368 -20.29 -3.91 17.04
CA GLY A 368 -21.68 -4.22 17.42
C GLY A 368 -22.49 -4.90 16.31
N LEU A 369 -21.91 -5.11 15.12
CA LEU A 369 -22.51 -5.89 14.04
C LEU A 369 -21.87 -7.28 13.98
N ALA A 370 -22.66 -8.34 13.83
CA ALA A 370 -22.14 -9.68 13.56
C ALA A 370 -21.61 -9.71 12.11
N VAL A 371 -20.29 -9.78 11.95
CA VAL A 371 -19.60 -9.76 10.65
C VAL A 371 -19.05 -11.14 10.35
N ASP A 372 -19.05 -11.55 9.09
CA ASP A 372 -18.40 -12.80 8.64
C ASP A 372 -16.94 -12.82 9.06
N ASP A 373 -16.46 -14.02 9.41
CA ASP A 373 -15.05 -14.22 9.74
C ASP A 373 -14.16 -13.88 8.54
N ASN A 374 -12.97 -13.36 8.80
CA ASN A 374 -12.00 -13.16 7.75
C ASN A 374 -11.58 -14.54 7.18
N PRO A 375 -11.88 -14.86 5.92
CA PRO A 375 -11.54 -16.17 5.36
C PRO A 375 -10.03 -16.48 5.39
N LEU A 376 -9.19 -15.44 5.47
CA LEU A 376 -7.73 -15.57 5.50
C LEU A 376 -7.17 -15.87 6.90
N GLU A 377 -7.98 -15.79 7.97
CA GLU A 377 -7.54 -16.01 9.36
C GLU A 377 -7.73 -17.44 9.86
N LYS A 378 -8.40 -18.31 9.12
CA LYS A 378 -8.76 -19.67 9.59
C LYS A 378 -7.60 -20.62 9.89
N ASN A 379 -6.34 -20.25 9.63
CA ASN A 379 -5.15 -21.11 9.74
C ASN A 379 -4.08 -20.60 10.72
N VAL A 380 -4.45 -19.90 11.81
CA VAL A 380 -3.44 -19.43 12.77
C VAL A 380 -3.43 -20.30 14.02
N HIS A 381 -2.48 -21.21 14.09
CA HIS A 381 -2.11 -21.93 15.32
C HIS A 381 -0.94 -21.22 16.01
N GLY A 382 -1.02 -21.19 17.34
CA GLY A 382 -0.19 -20.55 18.35
C GLY A 382 1.31 -20.39 18.11
N HIS A 383 1.95 -19.61 18.98
CA HIS A 383 3.38 -19.32 19.01
C HIS A 383 4.25 -20.54 18.70
N THR A 384 4.76 -20.62 17.48
CA THR A 384 5.72 -21.67 17.10
C THR A 384 7.11 -21.05 17.17
N GLU A 385 7.97 -21.60 18.01
CA GLU A 385 9.38 -21.21 18.05
C GLU A 385 10.02 -21.43 16.67
N LEU A 386 10.56 -20.36 16.07
CA LEU A 386 11.18 -20.43 14.73
C LEU A 386 12.51 -21.19 14.81
N GLU A 387 12.56 -22.33 14.15
CA GLU A 387 13.79 -23.10 13.97
C GLU A 387 14.81 -22.32 13.16
N THR A 388 16.01 -22.14 13.73
CA THR A 388 17.15 -21.57 13.02
C THR A 388 17.99 -22.70 12.43
N VAL A 389 18.15 -22.70 11.11
CA VAL A 389 18.88 -23.76 10.37
C VAL A 389 20.35 -23.37 10.17
N TYR A 390 20.63 -22.09 10.02
CA TYR A 390 21.98 -21.52 9.95
C TYR A 390 22.01 -20.16 10.63
N GLU A 391 23.09 -19.83 11.31
CA GLU A 391 23.28 -18.53 11.96
C GLU A 391 24.76 -18.20 12.10
N ASP A 392 25.10 -16.93 11.85
CA ASP A 392 26.38 -16.32 12.16
C ASP A 392 26.19 -14.89 12.71
N GLU A 393 27.27 -14.09 12.77
CA GLU A 393 27.24 -12.71 13.27
C GLU A 393 26.35 -11.80 12.41
N TRP A 394 26.28 -12.00 11.09
CA TRP A 394 25.69 -11.07 10.12
C TRP A 394 24.32 -11.48 9.59
N LEU A 395 24.03 -12.77 9.57
CA LEU A 395 22.80 -13.30 8.97
C LEU A 395 22.31 -14.57 9.68
N ALA A 396 21.07 -14.94 9.40
CA ALA A 396 20.50 -16.23 9.80
C ALA A 396 19.61 -16.79 8.68
N VAL A 397 19.43 -18.10 8.64
CA VAL A 397 18.44 -18.79 7.82
C VAL A 397 17.50 -19.53 8.75
N VAL A 398 16.21 -19.20 8.70
CA VAL A 398 15.18 -19.81 9.54
C VAL A 398 14.24 -20.68 8.71
N ASN A 399 13.66 -21.68 9.35
CA ASN A 399 12.60 -22.51 8.76
C ASN A 399 11.23 -21.90 9.12
N LYS A 400 10.60 -21.19 8.18
CA LYS A 400 9.28 -20.62 8.35
C LYS A 400 8.22 -21.71 8.32
N PRO A 401 7.35 -21.87 9.32
CA PRO A 401 6.22 -22.79 9.24
C PRO A 401 5.17 -22.33 8.21
N ALA A 402 4.35 -23.25 7.71
CA ALA A 402 3.14 -22.92 6.96
C ALA A 402 2.16 -22.13 7.85
N GLY A 403 1.40 -21.20 7.27
CA GLY A 403 0.45 -20.36 7.99
C GLY A 403 1.04 -19.11 8.66
N MET A 404 2.36 -18.97 8.74
CA MET A 404 3.04 -17.80 9.32
C MET A 404 3.38 -16.75 8.26
N LEU A 405 3.22 -15.47 8.58
CA LEU A 405 3.63 -14.37 7.73
C LEU A 405 5.15 -14.19 7.72
N SER A 406 5.75 -13.85 6.57
CA SER A 406 7.17 -13.47 6.50
C SER A 406 7.43 -12.08 7.08
N VAL A 407 6.53 -11.13 6.83
CA VAL A 407 6.56 -9.74 7.32
C VAL A 407 5.20 -9.38 7.89
N PRO A 408 5.11 -8.38 8.78
CA PRO A 408 3.83 -7.97 9.34
C PRO A 408 2.80 -7.72 8.24
N GLY A 409 1.64 -8.32 8.39
CA GLY A 409 0.48 -8.10 7.54
C GLY A 409 -0.24 -6.80 7.92
N LYS A 410 -1.36 -6.55 7.24
CA LYS A 410 -2.25 -5.44 7.59
C LYS A 410 -3.24 -5.82 8.70
N THR A 411 -3.33 -7.08 9.04
CA THR A 411 -4.21 -7.61 10.09
C THR A 411 -3.45 -7.62 11.40
N GLU A 412 -3.95 -6.94 12.41
CA GLU A 412 -3.35 -6.93 13.75
C GLU A 412 -3.51 -8.30 14.43
N GLY A 413 -2.52 -8.69 15.22
CA GLY A 413 -2.55 -9.93 16.01
C GLY A 413 -1.87 -11.15 15.37
N LEU A 414 -1.44 -11.09 14.10
CA LEU A 414 -0.69 -12.17 13.45
C LEU A 414 0.81 -11.94 13.58
N GLU A 415 1.48 -12.77 14.38
CA GLU A 415 2.94 -12.72 14.51
C GLU A 415 3.61 -13.16 13.20
N SER A 416 4.57 -12.39 12.71
CA SER A 416 5.36 -12.69 11.52
C SER A 416 6.78 -13.14 11.88
N VAL A 417 7.48 -13.74 10.91
CA VAL A 417 8.93 -14.04 11.07
C VAL A 417 9.70 -12.76 11.42
N TYR A 418 9.33 -11.62 10.81
CA TYR A 418 9.93 -10.32 11.16
C TYR A 418 9.80 -10.01 12.65
N ASP A 419 8.61 -10.19 13.23
CA ASP A 419 8.35 -9.87 14.66
C ASP A 419 9.17 -10.77 15.58
N CYS A 420 9.22 -12.08 15.27
CA CYS A 420 10.04 -13.04 16.00
C CYS A 420 11.54 -12.69 15.91
N MET A 421 12.02 -12.37 14.70
CA MET A 421 13.42 -12.03 14.49
C MET A 421 13.80 -10.67 15.08
N ARG A 422 12.88 -9.71 15.12
CA ARG A 422 13.11 -8.42 15.80
C ARG A 422 13.22 -8.59 17.32
N LYS A 423 12.43 -9.48 17.90
CA LYS A 423 12.55 -9.85 19.33
C LYS A 423 13.87 -10.58 19.61
N ARG A 424 14.26 -11.50 18.72
CA ARG A 424 15.49 -12.29 18.85
C ARG A 424 16.77 -11.48 18.63
N TYR A 425 16.74 -10.52 17.70
CA TYR A 425 17.86 -9.64 17.35
C TYR A 425 17.51 -8.17 17.56
N PRO A 426 17.35 -7.70 18.80
CA PRO A 426 16.94 -6.32 19.10
C PRO A 426 17.96 -5.28 18.60
N GLN A 427 19.23 -5.67 18.47
CA GLN A 427 20.33 -4.81 18.00
C GLN A 427 20.45 -4.76 16.46
N ALA A 428 19.62 -5.49 15.72
CA ALA A 428 19.67 -5.48 14.25
C ALA A 428 19.35 -4.10 13.69
N THR A 429 20.22 -3.59 12.81
CA THR A 429 20.11 -2.22 12.25
C THR A 429 19.33 -2.15 10.93
N GLY A 430 19.03 -3.31 10.32
CA GLY A 430 18.35 -3.43 9.02
C GLY A 430 16.89 -3.88 9.10
N PRO A 431 16.25 -4.02 7.94
CA PRO A 431 14.87 -4.51 7.81
C PRO A 431 14.72 -6.01 8.12
N LEU A 432 15.77 -6.75 8.45
CA LEU A 432 15.85 -8.19 8.74
C LEU A 432 15.48 -9.08 7.53
N ILE A 433 14.26 -9.00 7.02
CA ILE A 433 13.73 -9.91 5.99
C ILE A 433 14.27 -9.52 4.61
N VAL A 434 15.06 -10.39 3.99
CA VAL A 434 15.68 -10.14 2.69
C VAL A 434 14.74 -10.47 1.53
N HIS A 435 13.99 -11.55 1.65
CA HIS A 435 12.97 -11.99 0.71
C HIS A 435 11.76 -12.54 1.47
N ARG A 436 10.69 -12.89 0.77
CA ARG A 436 9.47 -13.36 1.44
C ARG A 436 8.98 -14.68 0.83
N LEU A 437 8.41 -15.52 1.68
CA LEU A 437 7.57 -16.65 1.32
C LEU A 437 6.10 -16.26 1.54
N ASP A 438 5.20 -16.85 0.78
CA ASP A 438 3.76 -16.71 1.01
C ASP A 438 3.38 -17.30 2.38
N MET A 439 2.29 -16.83 2.98
CA MET A 439 1.84 -17.27 4.30
C MET A 439 1.73 -18.81 4.38
N ALA A 440 1.07 -19.42 3.39
CA ALA A 440 0.86 -20.87 3.34
C ALA A 440 2.13 -21.67 2.99
N THR A 441 3.15 -21.06 2.37
CA THR A 441 4.41 -21.71 1.99
C THR A 441 5.33 -21.84 3.19
N SER A 442 5.88 -23.03 3.44
CA SER A 442 6.89 -23.27 4.48
C SER A 442 8.32 -23.27 3.91
N GLY A 443 9.34 -23.25 4.79
CA GLY A 443 10.74 -23.48 4.42
C GLY A 443 11.67 -22.31 4.68
N LEU A 444 12.83 -22.35 4.02
CA LEU A 444 13.98 -21.50 4.31
C LEU A 444 13.73 -20.04 3.97
N LEU A 445 13.97 -19.17 4.95
CA LEU A 445 13.86 -17.72 4.86
C LEU A 445 15.14 -17.06 5.35
N LEU A 446 15.75 -16.20 4.51
CA LEU A 446 17.03 -15.53 4.79
C LEU A 446 16.81 -14.22 5.55
N ILE A 447 17.54 -14.06 6.64
CA ILE A 447 17.48 -12.92 7.56
C ILE A 447 18.83 -12.21 7.56
N ALA A 448 18.84 -10.89 7.46
CA ALA A 448 20.03 -10.05 7.55
C ALA A 448 20.01 -9.25 8.85
N LYS A 449 21.06 -9.35 9.68
CA LYS A 449 21.15 -8.68 10.98
C LYS A 449 21.58 -7.20 10.86
N THR A 450 22.21 -6.80 9.73
CA THR A 450 22.62 -5.42 9.47
C THR A 450 22.06 -4.88 8.16
N LYS A 451 21.98 -3.56 8.03
CA LYS A 451 21.48 -2.88 6.83
C LYS A 451 22.37 -3.14 5.62
N GLU A 452 23.68 -3.18 5.80
CA GLU A 452 24.68 -3.41 4.75
C GLU A 452 24.56 -4.84 4.19
N VAL A 453 24.49 -5.83 5.07
CA VAL A 453 24.27 -7.23 4.70
C VAL A 453 22.94 -7.41 3.97
N HIS A 454 21.87 -6.74 4.44
CA HIS A 454 20.59 -6.76 3.78
C HIS A 454 20.67 -6.25 2.34
N GLN A 455 21.35 -5.10 2.11
CA GLN A 455 21.52 -4.53 0.76
C GLN A 455 22.31 -5.46 -0.17
N LEU A 456 23.39 -6.06 0.33
CA LEU A 456 24.22 -6.99 -0.45
C LEU A 456 23.46 -8.26 -0.83
N LEU A 457 22.67 -8.82 0.08
CA LEU A 457 21.82 -9.98 -0.19
C LEU A 457 20.67 -9.62 -1.15
N GLN A 458 20.03 -8.47 -1.00
CA GLN A 458 19.02 -8.01 -1.96
C GLN A 458 19.59 -7.84 -3.38
N LYS A 459 20.85 -7.38 -3.50
CA LYS A 459 21.54 -7.33 -4.78
C LYS A 459 21.68 -8.71 -5.39
N GLN A 460 22.06 -9.73 -4.62
CA GLN A 460 22.15 -11.11 -5.11
C GLN A 460 20.79 -11.67 -5.58
N PHE A 461 19.67 -11.28 -4.91
CA PHE A 461 18.32 -11.61 -5.39
C PHE A 461 18.00 -10.91 -6.72
N ALA A 462 18.37 -9.63 -6.84
CA ALA A 462 18.15 -8.84 -8.07
C ALA A 462 18.98 -9.38 -9.24
N ASP A 463 20.23 -9.73 -8.99
CA ASP A 463 21.17 -10.29 -9.97
C ASP A 463 20.88 -11.79 -10.26
N ARG A 464 19.88 -12.39 -9.60
CA ARG A 464 19.49 -13.81 -9.74
C ARG A 464 20.64 -14.80 -9.45
N SER A 465 21.61 -14.40 -8.64
CA SER A 465 22.76 -15.25 -8.28
C SER A 465 22.44 -16.23 -7.13
N ILE A 466 21.35 -16.01 -6.38
CA ILE A 466 20.89 -16.92 -5.33
C ILE A 466 20.19 -18.13 -5.94
N GLN A 467 20.64 -19.31 -5.56
CA GLN A 467 20.02 -20.58 -5.97
C GLN A 467 18.92 -20.96 -4.98
N LYS A 468 17.76 -21.33 -5.51
CA LYS A 468 16.58 -21.71 -4.74
C LYS A 468 15.98 -22.99 -5.32
N ARG A 469 15.62 -23.92 -4.44
CA ARG A 469 14.82 -25.09 -4.80
C ARG A 469 13.64 -25.18 -3.86
N TYR A 470 12.47 -25.39 -4.46
CA TYR A 470 11.23 -25.67 -3.73
C TYR A 470 10.79 -27.07 -4.09
N VAL A 471 10.22 -27.79 -3.14
CA VAL A 471 9.56 -29.06 -3.38
C VAL A 471 8.06 -28.87 -3.21
N ALA A 472 7.29 -29.43 -4.13
CA ALA A 472 5.84 -29.43 -4.08
C ALA A 472 5.27 -30.80 -4.41
N VAL A 473 4.09 -31.10 -3.87
CA VAL A 473 3.24 -32.21 -4.27
C VAL A 473 2.05 -31.64 -5.04
N LEU A 474 1.93 -32.03 -6.30
CA LEU A 474 0.81 -31.65 -7.17
C LEU A 474 -0.39 -32.59 -6.92
N ASP A 475 -1.61 -32.04 -7.01
CA ASP A 475 -2.87 -32.78 -6.82
C ASP A 475 -3.31 -33.47 -8.12
N GLY A 476 -2.48 -34.39 -8.59
CA GLY A 476 -2.70 -35.15 -9.81
C GLY A 476 -1.41 -35.71 -10.41
N VAL A 477 -1.57 -36.56 -11.40
CA VAL A 477 -0.46 -37.17 -12.14
C VAL A 477 -0.20 -36.39 -13.43
N LEU A 478 1.00 -35.82 -13.54
CA LEU A 478 1.40 -35.14 -14.78
C LEU A 478 1.44 -36.11 -15.94
N PRO A 479 0.80 -35.80 -17.09
CA PRO A 479 0.80 -36.67 -18.25
C PRO A 479 2.21 -36.99 -18.70
N GLY A 480 2.45 -38.21 -19.17
CA GLY A 480 3.68 -38.62 -19.78
C GLY A 480 3.88 -37.86 -21.08
N SER A 481 4.78 -36.89 -21.16
CA SER A 481 5.15 -36.31 -22.46
C SER A 481 5.89 -37.37 -23.28
N ASN A 482 5.24 -37.92 -24.31
CA ASN A 482 5.96 -38.48 -25.45
C ASN A 482 6.62 -37.26 -26.13
N GLY A 483 7.95 -37.35 -26.25
CA GLY A 483 8.83 -36.25 -26.54
C GLY A 483 8.45 -35.35 -27.71
N SER A 484 9.05 -34.22 -27.67
CA SER A 484 9.17 -33.12 -28.61
C SER A 484 8.26 -31.92 -28.35
N GLU A 485 8.97 -30.82 -28.23
CA GLU A 485 8.54 -29.43 -28.12
C GLU A 485 8.46 -28.86 -26.70
N LEU A 486 9.60 -28.41 -26.20
CA LEU A 486 9.80 -27.24 -25.33
C LEU A 486 11.25 -27.18 -24.80
N LEU A 487 12.24 -27.28 -25.70
CA LEU A 487 13.63 -26.97 -25.39
C LEU A 487 14.13 -25.86 -26.31
N GLY A 488 14.30 -24.65 -25.76
CA GLY A 488 15.10 -23.60 -26.37
C GLY A 488 16.59 -23.84 -26.08
N PRO A 489 17.51 -23.44 -26.98
CA PRO A 489 18.92 -23.76 -26.87
C PRO A 489 19.64 -22.78 -25.94
N ASP A 490 19.97 -23.19 -24.73
CA ASP A 490 21.20 -22.77 -24.05
C ASP A 490 21.39 -23.60 -22.76
N ASP A 491 22.24 -24.64 -22.88
CA ASP A 491 22.50 -25.62 -21.83
C ASP A 491 23.92 -25.46 -21.27
N SER A 492 24.28 -24.29 -20.78
CA SER A 492 25.55 -24.06 -20.13
C SER A 492 25.40 -23.45 -18.74
N TYR A 493 25.76 -24.23 -17.74
CA TYR A 493 26.02 -23.91 -16.35
C TYR A 493 25.02 -24.45 -15.31
N ARG A 494 25.29 -25.70 -14.84
CA ARG A 494 24.81 -26.19 -13.52
C ARG A 494 25.92 -26.97 -12.81
N PRO A 495 26.23 -26.69 -11.53
CA PRO A 495 26.98 -27.59 -10.71
C PRO A 495 26.07 -28.77 -10.30
N LYS A 496 26.54 -30.00 -10.54
CA LYS A 496 25.91 -31.26 -10.07
C LYS A 496 26.17 -31.44 -8.58
N PRO A 497 25.15 -31.74 -7.75
CA PRO A 497 25.46 -32.35 -6.44
C PRO A 497 25.87 -33.79 -6.66
N ASP A 498 27.04 -34.15 -6.14
CA ASP A 498 27.60 -35.46 -6.22
C ASP A 498 26.79 -36.49 -5.43
N GLY A 499 26.54 -37.61 -6.08
CA GLY A 499 26.30 -38.93 -5.48
C GLY A 499 24.86 -39.27 -5.11
N LEU A 500 24.19 -40.02 -5.98
CA LEU A 500 23.50 -41.28 -5.68
C LEU A 500 22.54 -41.67 -6.84
N GLY A 501 22.69 -42.87 -7.39
CA GLY A 501 21.69 -43.61 -8.18
C GLY A 501 21.64 -43.31 -9.67
N GLN A 502 21.50 -44.34 -10.47
CA GLN A 502 21.38 -44.30 -11.93
C GLN A 502 20.20 -43.40 -12.38
N PRO A 503 20.31 -42.63 -13.48
CA PRO A 503 19.28 -41.68 -13.92
C PRO A 503 18.13 -42.43 -14.60
N GLU A 504 17.05 -42.67 -13.89
CA GLU A 504 15.73 -42.68 -14.53
C GLU A 504 15.51 -41.31 -15.18
N GLU A 505 14.97 -41.24 -16.40
CA GLU A 505 14.75 -40.00 -17.14
C GLU A 505 13.84 -39.04 -16.35
N ARG A 506 14.45 -38.20 -15.54
CA ARG A 506 13.72 -37.14 -14.80
C ARG A 506 13.26 -36.12 -15.80
N LYS A 507 11.94 -35.98 -15.97
CA LYS A 507 11.35 -34.99 -16.89
C LYS A 507 11.54 -33.59 -16.33
N LYS A 508 12.29 -32.76 -17.07
CA LYS A 508 12.53 -31.34 -16.76
C LYS A 508 11.79 -30.45 -17.73
N GLY A 509 11.41 -29.26 -17.28
CA GLY A 509 10.77 -28.28 -18.13
C GLY A 509 10.90 -26.86 -17.58
N ARG A 510 10.41 -25.92 -18.38
CA ARG A 510 10.44 -24.49 -18.07
C ARG A 510 9.06 -23.87 -18.30
N ILE A 511 8.63 -23.01 -17.38
CA ILE A 511 7.36 -22.29 -17.44
C ILE A 511 7.65 -20.80 -17.44
N THR A 512 7.16 -20.12 -18.48
CA THR A 512 7.28 -18.66 -18.65
C THR A 512 5.88 -18.10 -18.82
N LEU A 513 5.33 -17.48 -17.76
CA LEU A 513 3.99 -16.90 -17.75
C LEU A 513 4.03 -15.55 -17.04
N PRO A 514 3.69 -14.43 -17.69
CA PRO A 514 3.69 -13.12 -17.05
C PRO A 514 2.54 -13.02 -16.03
N LEU A 515 2.86 -12.61 -14.79
CA LEU A 515 1.92 -12.58 -13.68
C LEU A 515 1.59 -11.18 -13.22
N CYS A 516 0.33 -10.93 -12.93
CA CYS A 516 -0.15 -9.74 -12.22
C CYS A 516 -1.19 -10.10 -11.16
N LEU A 517 -1.41 -9.18 -10.23
CA LEU A 517 -2.47 -9.32 -9.23
C LEU A 517 -3.82 -9.37 -9.94
N ASP A 518 -4.67 -10.34 -9.57
CA ASP A 518 -6.07 -10.34 -9.99
C ASP A 518 -6.79 -9.17 -9.30
N PRO A 519 -7.24 -8.17 -10.06
CA PRO A 519 -7.93 -7.03 -9.48
C PRO A 519 -9.31 -7.39 -8.91
N LEU A 520 -9.89 -8.50 -9.38
CA LEU A 520 -11.23 -8.95 -9.03
C LEU A 520 -11.25 -9.86 -7.80
N ASN A 521 -10.19 -10.65 -7.63
CA ASN A 521 -10.15 -11.70 -6.63
C ASN A 521 -8.82 -11.70 -5.87
N ARG A 522 -8.56 -10.65 -5.08
CA ARG A 522 -7.36 -10.56 -4.24
C ARG A 522 -7.40 -11.61 -3.12
N PRO A 523 -6.30 -12.28 -2.82
CA PRO A 523 -4.92 -12.02 -3.25
C PRO A 523 -4.46 -12.81 -4.50
N HIS A 524 -5.37 -13.36 -5.32
CA HIS A 524 -5.02 -14.16 -6.48
C HIS A 524 -4.11 -13.41 -7.46
N GLN A 525 -3.27 -14.18 -8.15
CA GLN A 525 -2.48 -13.72 -9.30
C GLN A 525 -3.02 -14.41 -10.56
N ILE A 526 -3.00 -13.68 -11.67
CA ILE A 526 -3.43 -14.17 -12.99
C ILE A 526 -2.32 -14.02 -14.01
N VAL A 527 -2.40 -14.80 -15.07
CA VAL A 527 -1.53 -14.65 -16.24
C VAL A 527 -2.11 -13.56 -17.14
N SER A 528 -1.31 -12.55 -17.45
CA SER A 528 -1.69 -11.45 -18.33
C SER A 528 -0.51 -11.01 -19.17
N GLU A 529 -0.64 -11.07 -20.49
CA GLU A 529 0.40 -10.62 -21.43
C GLU A 529 0.54 -9.09 -21.43
N GLU A 530 -0.55 -8.36 -21.16
CA GLU A 530 -0.58 -6.90 -21.21
C GLU A 530 -0.06 -6.27 -19.91
N PHE A 531 -0.44 -6.82 -18.75
CA PHE A 531 -0.16 -6.22 -17.44
C PHE A 531 0.78 -7.06 -16.56
N GLY A 532 1.07 -8.28 -16.99
CA GLY A 532 1.87 -9.23 -16.23
C GLY A 532 3.35 -8.89 -16.25
N LYS A 533 4.01 -9.10 -15.10
CA LYS A 533 5.46 -9.07 -15.01
C LYS A 533 6.02 -10.45 -15.31
N GLU A 534 7.06 -10.51 -16.12
CA GLU A 534 7.75 -11.78 -16.46
C GLU A 534 8.00 -12.63 -15.21
N ALA A 535 7.56 -13.88 -15.27
CA ALA A 535 7.80 -14.89 -14.25
C ALA A 535 8.29 -16.18 -14.92
N LEU A 536 9.39 -16.73 -14.37
CA LEU A 536 10.13 -17.80 -14.96
C LEU A 536 10.48 -18.85 -13.89
N THR A 537 10.05 -20.10 -14.12
CA THR A 537 10.32 -21.24 -13.25
C THR A 537 10.78 -22.43 -14.06
N GLU A 538 11.88 -23.02 -13.67
CA GLU A 538 12.27 -24.35 -14.14
C GLU A 538 11.73 -25.38 -13.15
N TYR A 539 11.40 -26.58 -13.65
CA TYR A 539 10.92 -27.67 -12.80
C TYR A 539 11.51 -29.02 -13.20
N GLU A 540 11.50 -29.94 -12.24
CA GLU A 540 11.93 -31.31 -12.40
C GLU A 540 10.94 -32.23 -11.68
N VAL A 541 10.44 -33.24 -12.37
CA VAL A 541 9.58 -34.28 -11.77
C VAL A 541 10.46 -35.21 -10.96
N LEU A 542 10.25 -35.26 -9.64
CA LEU A 542 10.99 -36.10 -8.72
C LEU A 542 10.40 -37.51 -8.61
N GLU A 543 9.05 -37.57 -8.52
CA GLU A 543 8.32 -38.81 -8.27
C GLU A 543 6.89 -38.72 -8.82
N LYS A 544 6.30 -39.81 -9.26
CA LYS A 544 4.90 -39.95 -9.61
C LYS A 544 4.27 -41.08 -8.81
N GLY A 545 3.21 -40.76 -8.07
CA GLY A 545 2.36 -41.75 -7.42
C GLY A 545 1.07 -41.97 -8.19
N ASP A 546 0.12 -42.72 -7.61
CA ASP A 546 -1.16 -43.06 -8.24
C ASP A 546 -2.06 -41.81 -8.47
N ASN A 547 -2.01 -40.83 -7.56
CA ASN A 547 -2.86 -39.63 -7.59
C ASN A 547 -2.08 -38.34 -7.28
N TYR A 548 -0.76 -38.34 -7.38
CA TYR A 548 0.07 -37.16 -7.15
C TYR A 548 1.34 -37.17 -8.00
N THR A 549 1.95 -36.00 -8.12
CA THR A 549 3.30 -35.85 -8.68
C THR A 549 4.12 -34.98 -7.75
N ARG A 550 5.28 -35.45 -7.31
CA ARG A 550 6.25 -34.66 -6.55
C ARG A 550 7.20 -33.97 -7.51
N VAL A 551 7.34 -32.64 -7.38
CA VAL A 551 8.15 -31.82 -8.28
C VAL A 551 9.11 -30.94 -7.51
N ALA A 552 10.30 -30.72 -8.08
CA ALA A 552 11.18 -29.63 -7.66
C ALA A 552 10.98 -28.43 -8.58
N PHE A 553 10.82 -27.24 -8.00
CA PHE A 553 10.77 -25.97 -8.71
C PHE A 553 12.04 -25.15 -8.45
N TYR A 554 12.57 -24.55 -9.49
CA TYR A 554 13.72 -23.65 -9.47
C TYR A 554 13.30 -22.27 -10.00
N PRO A 555 12.72 -21.38 -9.16
CA PRO A 555 12.25 -20.09 -9.62
C PRO A 555 13.42 -19.14 -9.90
N LEU A 556 13.56 -18.70 -11.16
CA LEU A 556 14.52 -17.69 -11.60
C LEU A 556 14.03 -16.26 -11.30
N THR A 557 12.74 -16.08 -11.16
CA THR A 557 12.08 -14.86 -10.69
C THR A 557 11.35 -15.13 -9.37
N GLY A 558 10.86 -14.07 -8.68
CA GLY A 558 10.15 -14.21 -7.40
C GLY A 558 8.86 -13.38 -7.37
N ARG A 559 7.87 -13.73 -8.21
CA ARG A 559 6.56 -13.06 -8.19
C ARG A 559 5.67 -13.69 -7.13
N THR A 560 4.75 -12.91 -6.60
CA THR A 560 3.73 -13.41 -5.66
C THR A 560 3.00 -14.59 -6.27
N HIS A 561 2.81 -15.66 -5.50
CA HIS A 561 2.16 -16.92 -5.89
C HIS A 561 2.72 -17.56 -7.17
N GLN A 562 3.95 -17.22 -7.60
CA GLN A 562 4.49 -17.66 -8.90
C GLN A 562 4.40 -19.18 -9.10
N LEU A 563 4.90 -19.97 -8.15
CA LEU A 563 4.93 -21.44 -8.26
C LEU A 563 3.52 -22.03 -8.25
N ARG A 564 2.62 -21.43 -7.49
CA ARG A 564 1.21 -21.84 -7.36
C ARG A 564 0.47 -21.65 -8.66
N VAL A 565 0.59 -20.47 -9.30
CA VAL A 565 -0.02 -20.18 -10.61
C VAL A 565 0.65 -21.01 -11.71
N HIS A 566 1.98 -21.16 -11.72
CA HIS A 566 2.69 -21.97 -12.70
C HIS A 566 2.28 -23.46 -12.65
N ALA A 567 1.98 -23.96 -11.45
CA ALA A 567 1.45 -25.32 -11.28
C ALA A 567 0.01 -25.46 -11.79
N SER A 568 -0.90 -24.56 -11.41
CA SER A 568 -2.34 -24.68 -11.66
C SER A 568 -2.77 -24.24 -13.06
N HIS A 569 -2.09 -23.26 -13.67
CA HIS A 569 -2.52 -22.65 -14.93
C HIS A 569 -2.43 -23.62 -16.12
N PRO A 570 -3.43 -23.64 -17.05
CA PRO A 570 -3.42 -24.55 -18.21
C PRO A 570 -2.19 -24.43 -19.13
N ARG A 571 -1.60 -23.24 -19.23
CA ARG A 571 -0.35 -22.98 -19.96
C ARG A 571 0.91 -23.29 -19.13
N GLY A 572 0.75 -23.70 -17.87
CA GLY A 572 1.82 -24.20 -16.99
C GLY A 572 1.74 -25.72 -16.89
N LEU A 573 1.68 -26.24 -15.65
CA LEU A 573 1.57 -27.71 -15.45
C LEU A 573 0.12 -28.21 -15.53
N ASN A 574 -0.87 -27.32 -15.51
CA ASN A 574 -2.30 -27.66 -15.44
C ASN A 574 -2.62 -28.70 -14.33
N CYS A 575 -1.90 -28.60 -13.24
CA CYS A 575 -2.02 -29.49 -12.09
C CYS A 575 -1.68 -28.69 -10.82
N PRO A 576 -2.69 -28.26 -10.03
CA PRO A 576 -2.47 -27.41 -8.87
C PRO A 576 -1.66 -28.12 -7.79
N ILE A 577 -1.02 -27.33 -6.94
CA ILE A 577 -0.33 -27.88 -5.75
C ILE A 577 -1.41 -28.35 -4.76
N ARG A 578 -1.23 -29.53 -4.18
CA ARG A 578 -2.12 -30.09 -3.17
C ARG A 578 -2.26 -29.13 -1.97
N GLY A 579 -3.50 -28.90 -1.53
CA GLY A 579 -3.80 -27.97 -0.44
C GLY A 579 -3.71 -26.49 -0.81
N ASP A 580 -3.71 -26.16 -2.10
CA ASP A 580 -3.76 -24.78 -2.56
C ASP A 580 -5.20 -24.28 -2.59
N GLU A 581 -5.63 -23.59 -1.53
CA GLU A 581 -6.98 -23.05 -1.38
C GLU A 581 -7.35 -21.98 -2.42
N LEU A 582 -6.32 -21.33 -3.02
CA LEU A 582 -6.55 -20.24 -3.99
C LEU A 582 -6.61 -20.75 -5.44
N TYR A 583 -5.84 -21.77 -5.79
CA TYR A 583 -5.68 -22.20 -7.19
C TYR A 583 -6.04 -23.69 -7.41
N GLY A 584 -6.47 -24.39 -6.37
CA GLY A 584 -6.80 -25.80 -6.38
C GLY A 584 -7.83 -26.14 -5.30
N HIS A 585 -7.58 -27.20 -4.54
CA HIS A 585 -8.45 -27.66 -3.47
C HIS A 585 -7.76 -27.59 -2.10
N ALA A 586 -8.51 -27.19 -1.08
CA ALA A 586 -8.02 -27.13 0.30
C ALA A 586 -7.62 -28.53 0.82
N ALA A 587 -6.56 -28.60 1.62
CA ALA A 587 -6.15 -29.77 2.41
C ALA A 587 -5.67 -29.29 3.80
N ASP A 588 -5.01 -30.16 4.55
CA ASP A 588 -4.44 -29.83 5.88
C ASP A 588 -3.39 -28.72 5.82
N ARG A 589 -2.69 -28.60 4.67
CA ARG A 589 -1.69 -27.55 4.40
C ARG A 589 -1.46 -27.37 2.90
N LEU A 590 -0.81 -26.27 2.51
CA LEU A 590 -0.20 -26.16 1.19
C LEU A 590 1.08 -27.03 1.12
N TYR A 591 1.11 -27.99 0.22
CA TYR A 591 2.26 -28.90 -0.01
C TYR A 591 3.31 -28.21 -0.90
N LEU A 592 3.85 -27.08 -0.41
CA LEU A 592 4.93 -26.28 -1.02
C LEU A 592 5.93 -25.86 0.03
N HIS A 593 7.20 -26.22 -0.17
CA HIS A 593 8.28 -25.99 0.77
C HIS A 593 9.54 -25.45 0.09
N ALA A 594 10.10 -24.35 0.61
CA ALA A 594 11.39 -23.80 0.21
C ALA A 594 12.51 -24.65 0.84
N GLU A 595 12.95 -25.69 0.14
CA GLU A 595 13.81 -26.75 0.68
C GLU A 595 15.29 -26.39 0.68
N TYR A 596 15.77 -25.65 -0.35
CA TYR A 596 17.18 -25.36 -0.53
C TYR A 596 17.39 -23.89 -0.89
N LEU A 597 18.43 -23.32 -0.28
CA LEU A 597 18.88 -21.96 -0.51
C LEU A 597 20.42 -21.91 -0.52
N ALA A 598 21.02 -21.39 -1.61
CA ALA A 598 22.45 -21.13 -1.65
C ALA A 598 22.75 -19.71 -2.15
N PHE A 599 23.69 -19.05 -1.48
CA PHE A 599 24.06 -17.67 -1.72
C PHE A 599 25.53 -17.43 -1.36
N ARG A 600 26.11 -16.34 -1.87
CA ARG A 600 27.44 -15.90 -1.42
C ARG A 600 27.33 -15.13 -0.12
N HIS A 601 28.13 -15.53 0.86
CA HIS A 601 28.19 -14.80 2.14
C HIS A 601 28.67 -13.35 1.90
N PRO A 602 27.87 -12.32 2.31
CA PRO A 602 28.17 -10.92 1.96
C PRO A 602 29.50 -10.39 2.48
N VAL A 603 29.98 -10.93 3.59
CA VAL A 603 31.22 -10.48 4.25
C VAL A 603 32.41 -11.35 3.84
N HIS A 604 32.25 -12.68 3.88
CA HIS A 604 33.35 -13.63 3.62
C HIS A 604 33.49 -14.01 2.16
N GLY A 605 32.46 -13.84 1.34
CA GLY A 605 32.49 -14.16 -0.09
C GLY A 605 32.40 -15.65 -0.43
N GLU A 606 32.34 -16.53 0.56
CA GLU A 606 32.18 -17.98 0.38
C GLU A 606 30.73 -18.35 0.04
N TRP A 607 30.55 -19.53 -0.56
CA TRP A 607 29.22 -20.06 -0.81
C TRP A 607 28.67 -20.73 0.44
N ILE A 608 27.49 -20.29 0.87
CA ILE A 608 26.70 -20.92 1.91
C ILE A 608 25.53 -21.65 1.24
N ALA A 609 25.40 -22.94 1.52
CA ALA A 609 24.29 -23.76 1.06
C ALA A 609 23.56 -24.34 2.27
N VAL A 610 22.27 -24.08 2.35
CA VAL A 610 21.39 -24.52 3.45
C VAL A 610 20.27 -25.36 2.87
N MET A 611 19.97 -26.48 3.52
CA MET A 611 18.89 -27.38 3.13
C MET A 611 18.03 -27.74 4.33
N LYS A 612 16.72 -27.79 4.12
CA LYS A 612 15.73 -28.28 5.07
C LYS A 612 14.70 -29.10 4.31
N GLU A 613 14.64 -30.38 4.56
CA GLU A 613 13.72 -31.29 3.88
C GLU A 613 12.26 -30.90 4.08
N ALA A 614 11.45 -31.10 3.03
CA ALA A 614 10.02 -30.87 3.11
C ALA A 614 9.37 -31.80 4.13
N PRO A 615 8.47 -31.31 4.99
CA PRO A 615 7.81 -32.09 6.03
C PRO A 615 6.67 -32.99 5.48
N PHE A 616 6.69 -33.33 4.18
CA PHE A 616 5.69 -34.15 3.49
C PHE A 616 6.30 -34.95 2.32
#